data_ea3cec687a74e20f412d8a4bad36504a
#
_entry.id   ea3cec687a74e20f412d8a4bad36504a
#
_cell.length_a   1.000
_cell.length_b   1.000
_cell.length_c   1.000
_cell.angle_alpha   90.00
_cell.angle_beta   90.00
_cell.angle_gamma   90.00
#
_symmetry.space_group_name_H-M   'P 1'
#
loop_
_entity.id
_entity.type
_entity.pdbx_description
1 polymer ?
#
loop_
_entity_poly.entity_id
_entity_poly.type
_entity_poly.pdbx_seq_one_letter_code
_entity_poly.pdbx_strand_id
1 'polypeptide(L)'
;MTQPYGNTGGVALVAIDIAKKRNAVLIQLPDGARKKLTVTNDLQGYRELGQYLKKLKMPCKVGFEATGNYHRTLAYYLREQGFDLELISSVAASRTREAMFNSWDKNDPKDAQVILYMLQTGLTQTYHDPLVHQINDIQELSKTYCQVSLQKTRVQHSILTHYLPLYFPEAAKYFHASRAEWFTSLLLTFPNPASVLKHSQEGFIKAAQAVSGRKVNKAAWLKDFYETARESIGLPVPEDSEAIRMFRLVLQEHQDLCRMRRAIEARAELYLKDNADFLRLRTIPGIGPVIALIILAEAGDLRRFSHYKKFLKYCGLNLSTQQSGAFRGLSKLSKYGNSRLRYAFWIAGTSAIRMRENTFRRKYENFIKSDPLNPDLKRKAYTAVAAKIARVAYGLVKSGHDYRCYHESSVPSGIILSTGR
;
A
#
# COMPACT_ATOMS: atom_id res chain seq x y z
N MET A 1 45.68 -0.35 13.39
CA MET A 1 44.54 0.53 13.07
C MET A 1 43.58 0.44 14.26
N THR A 2 43.59 1.44 15.11
CA THR A 2 42.81 1.58 16.32
C THR A 2 41.34 1.75 15.99
N GLN A 3 40.50 0.94 16.63
CA GLN A 3 39.04 0.94 16.42
C GLN A 3 38.42 2.26 16.92
N PRO A 4 37.61 2.98 16.09
CA PRO A 4 36.92 4.19 16.51
C PRO A 4 35.45 3.89 16.85
N TYR A 5 35.16 2.85 17.64
CA TYR A 5 33.75 2.58 17.99
C TYR A 5 33.57 2.60 19.49
N GLY A 6 32.79 3.59 19.90
CA GLY A 6 32.50 3.92 21.28
C GLY A 6 32.01 2.73 22.11
N ASN A 7 32.45 2.77 23.33
CA ASN A 7 32.06 1.91 24.44
C ASN A 7 30.53 1.77 24.51
N THR A 8 29.98 0.60 24.19
CA THR A 8 28.53 0.33 24.20
C THR A 8 27.98 0.17 25.63
N GLY A 9 28.56 0.88 26.57
CA GLY A 9 28.02 1.05 27.95
C GLY A 9 27.37 -0.16 28.57
N GLY A 10 28.00 -1.36 28.49
CA GLY A 10 27.51 -2.55 29.16
C GLY A 10 26.33 -3.28 28.47
N VAL A 11 26.02 -3.00 27.21
CA VAL A 11 24.93 -3.63 26.45
C VAL A 11 25.48 -4.68 25.49
N ALA A 12 24.92 -5.89 25.49
CA ALA A 12 25.21 -6.90 24.47
C ALA A 12 24.40 -6.60 23.17
N LEU A 13 25.08 -6.66 22.03
CA LEU A 13 24.45 -6.50 20.71
C LEU A 13 24.19 -7.88 20.10
N VAL A 14 22.96 -8.12 19.71
CA VAL A 14 22.50 -9.41 19.18
C VAL A 14 21.97 -9.20 17.76
N ALA A 15 22.72 -9.64 16.78
CA ALA A 15 22.33 -9.57 15.36
C ALA A 15 21.73 -10.92 14.93
N ILE A 16 20.53 -10.89 14.36
CA ILE A 16 19.83 -12.10 13.92
C ILE A 16 19.50 -11.98 12.44
N ASP A 17 20.10 -12.84 11.63
CA ASP A 17 19.65 -13.06 10.26
C ASP A 17 18.54 -14.12 10.28
N ILE A 18 17.33 -13.71 9.92
CA ILE A 18 16.11 -14.51 10.08
C ILE A 18 15.78 -15.25 8.80
N ALA A 19 15.68 -16.59 8.91
CA ALA A 19 15.28 -17.45 7.82
C ALA A 19 14.12 -18.38 8.22
N LYS A 20 13.55 -19.06 7.22
CA LYS A 20 12.35 -19.91 7.41
C LYS A 20 12.55 -21.03 8.43
N LYS A 21 13.72 -21.67 8.47
CA LYS A 21 13.98 -22.86 9.29
C LYS A 21 14.98 -22.62 10.42
N ARG A 22 16.03 -21.88 10.16
CA ARG A 22 17.12 -21.62 11.11
C ARG A 22 17.58 -20.19 11.02
N ASN A 23 17.79 -19.55 12.16
CA ASN A 23 18.26 -18.18 12.28
C ASN A 23 19.75 -18.18 12.63
N ALA A 24 20.54 -17.40 11.92
CA ALA A 24 21.94 -17.18 12.27
C ALA A 24 22.02 -16.02 13.27
N VAL A 25 22.61 -16.26 14.44
CA VAL A 25 22.73 -15.28 15.52
C VAL A 25 24.18 -14.96 15.77
N LEU A 26 24.53 -13.68 15.75
CA LEU A 26 25.83 -13.16 16.10
C LEU A 26 25.71 -12.22 17.29
N ILE A 27 26.33 -12.58 18.41
CA ILE A 27 26.29 -11.82 19.65
C ILE A 27 27.66 -11.17 19.84
N GLN A 28 27.67 -9.88 20.17
CA GLN A 28 28.85 -9.16 20.58
C GLN A 28 28.68 -8.63 22.02
N LEU A 29 29.58 -8.99 22.90
CA LEU A 29 29.63 -8.48 24.26
C LEU A 29 30.32 -7.12 24.35
N PRO A 30 30.17 -6.37 25.45
CA PRO A 30 30.78 -5.05 25.61
C PRO A 30 32.30 -5.03 25.53
N ASP A 31 32.95 -6.12 25.90
CA ASP A 31 34.40 -6.34 25.80
C ASP A 31 34.88 -6.61 24.36
N GLY A 32 33.96 -6.70 23.40
CA GLY A 32 34.26 -7.02 22.01
C GLY A 32 34.25 -8.52 21.68
N ALA A 33 34.11 -9.40 22.66
CA ALA A 33 34.01 -10.83 22.43
C ALA A 33 32.76 -11.18 21.60
N ARG A 34 32.93 -12.10 20.64
CA ARG A 34 31.85 -12.49 19.72
C ARG A 34 31.51 -13.96 19.84
N LYS A 35 30.22 -14.26 19.82
CA LYS A 35 29.71 -15.64 19.80
C LYS A 35 28.73 -15.81 18.65
N LYS A 36 28.87 -16.90 17.90
CA LYS A 36 27.95 -17.32 16.85
C LYS A 36 27.08 -18.46 17.39
N LEU A 37 25.78 -18.38 17.10
CA LEU A 37 24.79 -19.41 17.40
C LEU A 37 23.93 -19.63 16.15
N THR A 38 23.37 -20.82 16.03
CA THR A 38 22.31 -21.13 15.07
C THR A 38 21.14 -21.67 15.87
N VAL A 39 19.98 -21.04 15.74
CA VAL A 39 18.76 -21.45 16.44
C VAL A 39 17.67 -21.78 15.44
N THR A 40 16.84 -22.78 15.74
CA THR A 40 15.70 -23.12 14.92
C THR A 40 14.63 -22.03 14.98
N ASN A 41 13.89 -21.85 13.90
CA ASN A 41 12.81 -20.85 13.86
C ASN A 41 11.49 -21.48 14.33
N ASP A 42 11.51 -21.97 15.58
CA ASP A 42 10.42 -22.62 16.32
C ASP A 42 10.51 -22.27 17.81
N LEU A 43 9.54 -22.75 18.60
CA LEU A 43 9.46 -22.44 20.03
C LEU A 43 10.68 -22.94 20.82
N GLN A 44 11.27 -24.09 20.45
CA GLN A 44 12.44 -24.61 21.09
C GLN A 44 13.64 -23.67 20.89
N GLY A 45 13.93 -23.31 19.63
CA GLY A 45 15.01 -22.38 19.34
C GLY A 45 14.81 -21.00 19.98
N TYR A 46 13.56 -20.52 20.07
CA TYR A 46 13.26 -19.25 20.76
C TYR A 46 13.54 -19.34 22.26
N ARG A 47 13.18 -20.45 22.90
CA ARG A 47 13.51 -20.71 24.33
C ARG A 47 15.01 -20.79 24.56
N GLU A 48 15.73 -21.50 23.71
CA GLU A 48 17.19 -21.63 23.78
C GLU A 48 17.87 -20.26 23.67
N LEU A 49 17.47 -19.45 22.68
CA LEU A 49 18.00 -18.11 22.52
C LEU A 49 17.66 -17.20 23.71
N GLY A 50 16.39 -17.17 24.13
CA GLY A 50 15.95 -16.34 25.25
C GLY A 50 16.65 -16.70 26.55
N GLN A 51 16.82 -18.00 26.86
CA GLN A 51 17.56 -18.47 28.01
C GLN A 51 19.04 -18.08 27.92
N TYR A 52 19.65 -18.24 26.76
CA TYR A 52 21.03 -17.83 26.54
C TYR A 52 21.24 -16.35 26.81
N LEU A 53 20.37 -15.48 26.24
CA LEU A 53 20.47 -14.04 26.43
C LEU A 53 20.25 -13.62 27.90
N LYS A 54 19.34 -14.27 28.64
CA LYS A 54 19.12 -14.02 30.05
C LYS A 54 20.34 -14.44 30.94
N LYS A 55 21.04 -15.51 30.55
CA LYS A 55 22.27 -15.94 31.26
C LYS A 55 23.41 -14.92 31.15
N LEU A 56 23.38 -14.00 30.17
CA LEU A 56 24.37 -12.92 30.06
C LEU A 56 24.28 -11.90 31.21
N LYS A 57 23.16 -11.85 31.93
CA LYS A 57 22.90 -10.94 33.06
C LYS A 57 23.21 -9.47 32.75
N MET A 58 22.98 -9.05 31.49
CA MET A 58 23.19 -7.67 31.03
C MET A 58 22.09 -7.29 30.01
N PRO A 59 21.83 -5.99 29.79
CA PRO A 59 20.90 -5.53 28.74
C PRO A 59 21.35 -6.06 27.39
N CYS A 60 20.37 -6.53 26.61
CA CYS A 60 20.60 -7.02 25.24
C CYS A 60 19.78 -6.19 24.24
N LYS A 61 20.44 -5.67 23.22
CA LYS A 61 19.80 -4.99 22.10
C LYS A 61 19.79 -5.92 20.90
N VAL A 62 18.61 -6.37 20.49
CA VAL A 62 18.45 -7.39 19.45
C VAL A 62 18.02 -6.71 18.14
N GLY A 63 18.81 -6.90 17.07
CA GLY A 63 18.50 -6.37 15.75
C GLY A 63 18.32 -7.46 14.71
N PHE A 64 17.38 -7.23 13.79
CA PHE A 64 17.10 -8.14 12.69
C PHE A 64 16.57 -7.41 11.48
N GLU A 65 16.75 -8.02 10.30
CA GLU A 65 16.08 -7.60 9.05
C GLU A 65 14.73 -8.30 8.94
N ALA A 66 13.69 -7.56 8.49
CA ALA A 66 12.37 -8.12 8.25
C ALA A 66 12.37 -8.99 6.98
N THR A 67 12.48 -10.31 7.15
CA THR A 67 12.41 -11.28 6.07
C THR A 67 11.01 -11.90 6.02
N GLY A 68 10.20 -11.49 5.06
CA GLY A 68 8.80 -11.91 4.97
C GLY A 68 8.06 -11.69 6.29
N ASN A 69 7.36 -12.72 6.80
CA ASN A 69 6.72 -12.71 8.12
C ASN A 69 7.46 -13.56 9.17
N TYR A 70 8.57 -14.20 8.80
CA TYR A 70 9.29 -15.13 9.68
C TYR A 70 9.86 -14.49 10.95
N HIS A 71 10.13 -13.18 10.90
CA HIS A 71 10.62 -12.42 12.05
C HIS A 71 9.54 -12.17 13.10
N ARG A 72 8.25 -12.18 12.76
CA ARG A 72 7.19 -11.69 13.66
C ARG A 72 7.02 -12.54 14.90
N THR A 73 7.05 -13.86 14.77
CA THR A 73 6.88 -14.78 15.89
C THR A 73 8.08 -14.74 16.85
N LEU A 74 9.30 -14.69 16.30
CA LEU A 74 10.51 -14.53 17.12
C LEU A 74 10.55 -13.16 17.83
N ALA A 75 10.25 -12.08 17.09
CA ALA A 75 10.25 -10.74 17.66
C ALA A 75 9.21 -10.60 18.77
N TYR A 76 7.99 -11.11 18.57
CA TYR A 76 6.97 -11.14 19.62
C TYR A 76 7.45 -11.90 20.85
N TYR A 77 7.99 -13.12 20.67
CA TYR A 77 8.53 -13.91 21.78
C TYR A 77 9.63 -13.17 22.55
N LEU A 78 10.61 -12.58 21.86
CA LEU A 78 11.70 -11.84 22.52
C LEU A 78 11.19 -10.57 23.21
N ARG A 79 10.21 -9.90 22.65
CA ARG A 79 9.56 -8.74 23.28
C ARG A 79 8.88 -9.10 24.60
N GLU A 80 8.13 -10.21 24.63
CA GLU A 80 7.49 -10.74 25.84
C GLU A 80 8.53 -11.14 26.91
N GLN A 81 9.75 -11.48 26.49
CA GLN A 81 10.86 -11.75 27.40
C GLN A 81 11.59 -10.49 27.91
N GLY A 82 11.15 -9.28 27.45
CA GLY A 82 11.68 -7.98 27.87
C GLY A 82 12.92 -7.51 27.13
N PHE A 83 13.22 -8.07 25.94
CA PHE A 83 14.36 -7.60 25.14
C PHE A 83 14.00 -6.37 24.28
N ASP A 84 14.96 -5.46 24.11
CA ASP A 84 14.87 -4.33 23.19
C ASP A 84 15.12 -4.78 21.75
N LEU A 85 14.18 -4.46 20.87
CA LEU A 85 14.18 -4.93 19.50
C LEU A 85 14.37 -3.77 18.51
N GLU A 86 15.29 -3.97 17.56
CA GLU A 86 15.62 -3.02 16.51
C GLU A 86 15.41 -3.64 15.12
N LEU A 87 14.76 -2.87 14.26
CA LEU A 87 14.53 -3.26 12.87
C LEU A 87 15.60 -2.66 11.95
N ILE A 88 16.15 -3.49 11.10
CA ILE A 88 17.10 -3.11 10.05
C ILE A 88 16.34 -2.94 8.72
N SER A 89 16.59 -1.85 8.04
CA SER A 89 16.05 -1.63 6.70
C SER A 89 16.80 -2.47 5.68
N SER A 90 16.09 -3.30 4.89
CA SER A 90 16.68 -4.14 3.82
C SER A 90 17.51 -3.35 2.81
N VAL A 91 17.06 -2.13 2.46
CA VAL A 91 17.79 -1.25 1.55
C VAL A 91 19.08 -0.76 2.18
N ALA A 92 19.06 -0.40 3.47
CA ALA A 92 20.25 0.04 4.19
C ALA A 92 21.22 -1.14 4.39
N ALA A 93 20.71 -2.33 4.73
CA ALA A 93 21.52 -3.54 4.88
C ALA A 93 22.26 -3.89 3.57
N SER A 94 21.57 -3.87 2.43
CA SER A 94 22.20 -4.13 1.13
C SER A 94 23.36 -3.15 0.84
N ARG A 95 23.14 -1.86 1.05
CA ARG A 95 24.18 -0.84 0.82
C ARG A 95 25.34 -0.93 1.82
N THR A 96 25.02 -1.25 3.08
CA THR A 96 26.05 -1.45 4.11
C THR A 96 26.89 -2.68 3.77
N ARG A 97 26.26 -3.76 3.25
CA ARG A 97 26.99 -4.95 2.78
C ARG A 97 27.96 -4.62 1.66
N GLU A 98 27.49 -3.89 0.63
CA GLU A 98 28.33 -3.44 -0.48
C GLU A 98 29.53 -2.62 0.04
N ALA A 99 29.30 -1.67 0.96
CA ALA A 99 30.35 -0.85 1.53
C ALA A 99 31.34 -1.63 2.40
N MET A 100 30.85 -2.64 3.17
CA MET A 100 31.71 -3.43 4.09
C MET A 100 32.56 -4.46 3.37
N PHE A 101 32.04 -5.08 2.32
CA PHE A 101 32.71 -6.24 1.70
C PHE A 101 33.16 -5.99 0.27
N ASN A 102 32.88 -4.81 -0.29
CA ASN A 102 33.15 -4.47 -1.70
C ASN A 102 32.73 -5.63 -2.66
N SER A 103 31.62 -6.29 -2.34
CA SER A 103 31.12 -7.46 -3.02
C SER A 103 29.61 -7.54 -2.88
N TRP A 104 28.95 -8.10 -3.88
CA TRP A 104 27.49 -8.35 -3.87
C TRP A 104 27.15 -9.73 -3.28
N ASP A 105 28.15 -10.52 -2.89
CA ASP A 105 27.92 -11.85 -2.34
C ASP A 105 27.01 -11.77 -1.12
N LYS A 106 25.96 -12.55 -1.15
CA LYS A 106 25.02 -12.72 -0.05
C LYS A 106 25.20 -14.11 0.56
N ASN A 107 25.58 -14.14 1.84
CA ASN A 107 25.58 -15.36 2.64
C ASN A 107 25.27 -15.03 4.10
N ASP A 108 24.65 -15.98 4.81
CA ASP A 108 24.13 -15.80 6.17
C ASP A 108 25.18 -15.28 7.19
N PRO A 109 26.46 -15.71 7.19
CA PRO A 109 27.47 -15.15 8.07
C PRO A 109 27.78 -13.68 7.81
N LYS A 110 27.77 -13.22 6.55
CA LYS A 110 27.97 -11.81 6.19
C LYS A 110 26.75 -10.97 6.58
N ASP A 111 25.54 -11.51 6.40
CA ASP A 111 24.30 -10.80 6.73
C ASP A 111 24.19 -10.52 8.22
N ALA A 112 24.52 -11.48 9.09
CA ALA A 112 24.58 -11.25 10.53
C ALA A 112 25.65 -10.22 10.94
N GLN A 113 26.79 -10.15 10.22
CA GLN A 113 27.82 -9.13 10.46
C GLN A 113 27.35 -7.74 10.06
N VAL A 114 26.64 -7.60 8.93
CA VAL A 114 26.04 -6.33 8.49
C VAL A 114 25.03 -5.82 9.53
N ILE A 115 24.14 -6.71 10.01
CA ILE A 115 23.18 -6.38 11.06
C ILE A 115 23.89 -5.92 12.33
N LEU A 116 24.95 -6.61 12.75
CA LEU A 116 25.73 -6.23 13.92
C LEU A 116 26.37 -4.86 13.76
N TYR A 117 27.00 -4.60 12.61
CA TYR A 117 27.57 -3.29 12.30
C TYR A 117 26.53 -2.17 12.36
N MET A 118 25.32 -2.41 11.81
CA MET A 118 24.25 -1.42 11.84
C MET A 118 23.73 -1.17 13.27
N LEU A 119 23.70 -2.19 14.13
CA LEU A 119 23.41 -2.03 15.56
C LEU A 119 24.47 -1.17 16.27
N GLN A 120 25.76 -1.40 15.99
CA GLN A 120 26.89 -0.63 16.55
C GLN A 120 26.84 0.84 16.16
N THR A 121 26.48 1.12 14.92
CA THR A 121 26.44 2.49 14.36
C THR A 121 25.10 3.20 14.59
N GLY A 122 24.11 2.51 15.21
CA GLY A 122 22.77 3.08 15.42
C GLY A 122 21.97 3.32 14.14
N LEU A 123 22.33 2.67 13.02
CA LEU A 123 21.59 2.73 11.75
C LEU A 123 20.38 1.80 11.76
N THR A 124 19.59 1.88 12.82
CA THR A 124 18.45 1.02 13.11
C THR A 124 17.19 1.83 13.41
N GLN A 125 16.07 1.14 13.54
CA GLN A 125 14.79 1.71 13.95
C GLN A 125 14.21 0.81 15.04
N THR A 126 13.64 1.37 16.09
CA THR A 126 12.90 0.59 17.09
C THR A 126 11.82 -0.25 16.42
N TYR A 127 11.79 -1.54 16.73
CA TYR A 127 10.76 -2.43 16.21
C TYR A 127 9.43 -2.21 16.95
N HIS A 128 8.40 -1.89 16.21
CA HIS A 128 7.04 -1.75 16.71
C HIS A 128 6.25 -3.02 16.38
N ASP A 129 6.03 -3.88 17.36
CA ASP A 129 5.25 -5.10 17.16
C ASP A 129 3.77 -4.76 16.91
N PRO A 130 3.19 -5.22 15.79
CA PRO A 130 1.81 -4.92 15.46
C PRO A 130 0.78 -5.48 16.43
N LEU A 131 1.07 -6.62 17.07
CA LEU A 131 0.16 -7.25 18.04
C LEU A 131 0.14 -6.45 19.34
N VAL A 132 1.32 -6.09 19.87
CA VAL A 132 1.47 -5.27 21.08
C VAL A 132 0.80 -3.90 20.90
N HIS A 133 0.91 -3.30 19.71
CA HIS A 133 0.29 -2.01 19.39
C HIS A 133 -1.16 -2.12 18.92
N GLN A 134 -1.79 -3.30 18.99
CA GLN A 134 -3.18 -3.56 18.62
C GLN A 134 -3.55 -3.14 17.18
N ILE A 135 -2.57 -3.15 16.27
CA ILE A 135 -2.77 -2.83 14.84
C ILE A 135 -2.70 -4.06 13.94
N ASN A 136 -2.53 -5.26 14.52
CA ASN A 136 -2.40 -6.50 13.75
C ASN A 136 -3.60 -6.73 12.82
N ASP A 137 -4.82 -6.61 13.33
CA ASP A 137 -6.04 -6.86 12.56
C ASP A 137 -6.21 -5.84 11.43
N ILE A 138 -5.89 -4.57 11.72
CA ILE A 138 -5.91 -3.49 10.72
C ILE A 138 -4.88 -3.80 9.61
N GLN A 139 -3.70 -4.30 9.98
CA GLN A 139 -2.68 -4.70 9.00
C GLN A 139 -3.11 -5.86 8.14
N GLU A 140 -3.75 -6.90 8.74
CA GLU A 140 -4.23 -8.05 7.97
C GLU A 140 -5.38 -7.66 7.02
N LEU A 141 -6.33 -6.83 7.47
CA LEU A 141 -7.36 -6.26 6.60
C LEU A 141 -6.74 -5.49 5.41
N SER A 142 -5.77 -4.62 5.68
CA SER A 142 -5.09 -3.82 4.66
C SER A 142 -4.29 -4.69 3.68
N LYS A 143 -3.53 -5.67 4.17
CA LYS A 143 -2.73 -6.58 3.33
C LYS A 143 -3.60 -7.44 2.45
N THR A 144 -4.65 -8.05 3.02
CA THR A 144 -5.60 -8.89 2.28
C THR A 144 -6.33 -8.09 1.22
N TYR A 145 -6.78 -6.86 1.54
CA TYR A 145 -7.37 -5.97 0.56
C TYR A 145 -6.42 -5.68 -0.62
N CYS A 146 -5.15 -5.39 -0.33
CA CYS A 146 -4.15 -5.12 -1.37
C CYS A 146 -3.92 -6.36 -2.25
N GLN A 147 -3.83 -7.56 -1.66
CA GLN A 147 -3.66 -8.82 -2.40
C GLN A 147 -4.85 -9.08 -3.33
N VAL A 148 -6.07 -9.00 -2.82
CA VAL A 148 -7.30 -9.19 -3.59
C VAL A 148 -7.39 -8.16 -4.73
N SER A 149 -7.04 -6.90 -4.46
CA SER A 149 -7.04 -5.84 -5.49
C SER A 149 -6.02 -6.09 -6.60
N LEU A 150 -4.85 -6.62 -6.28
CA LEU A 150 -3.84 -7.00 -7.27
C LEU A 150 -4.28 -8.21 -8.11
N GLN A 151 -4.85 -9.23 -7.48
CA GLN A 151 -5.40 -10.40 -8.19
C GLN A 151 -6.52 -9.97 -9.13
N LYS A 152 -7.47 -9.16 -8.64
CA LYS A 152 -8.54 -8.59 -9.46
C LYS A 152 -7.99 -7.88 -10.70
N THR A 153 -6.95 -7.06 -10.54
CA THR A 153 -6.35 -6.33 -11.65
C THR A 153 -5.70 -7.27 -12.66
N ARG A 154 -5.05 -8.36 -12.22
CA ARG A 154 -4.44 -9.38 -13.09
C ARG A 154 -5.51 -10.10 -13.91
N VAL A 155 -6.58 -10.56 -13.25
CA VAL A 155 -7.69 -11.25 -13.91
C VAL A 155 -8.37 -10.32 -14.91
N GLN A 156 -8.64 -9.07 -14.53
CA GLN A 156 -9.19 -8.05 -15.42
C GLN A 156 -8.31 -7.81 -16.66
N HIS A 157 -6.98 -7.76 -16.46
CA HIS A 157 -6.05 -7.62 -17.58
C HIS A 157 -6.12 -8.84 -18.51
N SER A 158 -6.18 -10.06 -17.97
CA SER A 158 -6.36 -11.29 -18.76
C SER A 158 -7.66 -11.26 -19.58
N ILE A 159 -8.76 -10.83 -18.99
CA ILE A 159 -10.04 -10.66 -19.73
C ILE A 159 -9.85 -9.70 -20.91
N LEU A 160 -9.22 -8.56 -20.71
CA LEU A 160 -9.08 -7.51 -21.72
C LEU A 160 -8.03 -7.81 -22.80
N THR A 161 -6.97 -8.56 -22.48
CA THR A 161 -5.83 -8.75 -23.38
C THR A 161 -5.71 -10.15 -23.97
N HIS A 162 -6.43 -11.13 -23.42
CA HIS A 162 -6.43 -12.50 -23.93
C HIS A 162 -7.81 -12.93 -24.42
N TYR A 163 -8.82 -12.92 -23.56
CA TYR A 163 -10.12 -13.50 -23.90
C TYR A 163 -10.96 -12.63 -24.83
N LEU A 164 -11.10 -11.34 -24.56
CA LEU A 164 -11.89 -10.45 -25.42
C LEU A 164 -11.31 -10.34 -26.84
N PRO A 165 -9.99 -10.18 -27.06
CA PRO A 165 -9.44 -10.16 -28.42
C PRO A 165 -9.74 -11.41 -29.24
N LEU A 166 -9.95 -12.56 -28.59
CA LEU A 166 -10.28 -13.82 -29.28
C LEU A 166 -11.78 -13.94 -29.54
N TYR A 167 -12.60 -13.69 -28.53
CA TYR A 167 -14.00 -14.11 -28.56
C TYR A 167 -15.00 -12.96 -28.74
N PHE A 168 -14.63 -11.73 -28.40
CA PHE A 168 -15.45 -10.54 -28.59
C PHE A 168 -14.62 -9.25 -28.52
N PRO A 169 -13.73 -9.01 -29.51
CA PRO A 169 -12.76 -7.91 -29.47
C PRO A 169 -13.41 -6.54 -29.28
N GLU A 170 -14.51 -6.26 -29.93
CA GLU A 170 -15.17 -4.97 -29.90
C GLU A 170 -15.83 -4.68 -28.53
N ALA A 171 -16.11 -5.72 -27.75
CA ALA A 171 -16.67 -5.54 -26.40
C ALA A 171 -15.71 -4.79 -25.48
N ALA A 172 -14.40 -4.79 -25.76
CA ALA A 172 -13.41 -4.07 -24.97
C ALA A 172 -13.67 -2.57 -24.88
N LYS A 173 -14.28 -1.93 -25.92
CA LYS A 173 -14.66 -0.50 -25.92
C LYS A 173 -15.65 -0.13 -24.82
N TYR A 174 -16.41 -1.10 -24.35
CA TYR A 174 -17.44 -0.91 -23.30
C TYR A 174 -16.90 -1.05 -21.91
N PHE A 175 -15.68 -1.55 -21.75
CA PHE A 175 -15.05 -1.66 -20.46
C PHE A 175 -14.74 -0.28 -19.87
N HIS A 176 -15.15 -0.08 -18.63
CA HIS A 176 -14.76 1.08 -17.83
C HIS A 176 -14.56 0.64 -16.37
N ALA A 177 -13.54 1.17 -15.71
CA ALA A 177 -13.18 0.76 -14.36
C ALA A 177 -14.34 0.85 -13.35
N SER A 178 -15.22 1.85 -13.47
CA SER A 178 -16.43 2.00 -12.63
C SER A 178 -17.54 1.02 -12.96
N ARG A 179 -17.46 0.32 -14.09
CA ARG A 179 -18.45 -0.65 -14.56
C ARG A 179 -17.89 -2.07 -14.70
N ALA A 180 -16.67 -2.30 -14.25
CA ALA A 180 -15.97 -3.55 -14.48
C ALA A 180 -16.76 -4.78 -14.00
N GLU A 181 -17.40 -4.69 -12.84
CA GLU A 181 -18.20 -5.78 -12.29
C GLU A 181 -19.47 -6.03 -13.11
N TRP A 182 -20.19 -4.97 -13.46
CA TRP A 182 -21.37 -5.07 -14.30
C TRP A 182 -21.03 -5.61 -15.70
N PHE A 183 -19.94 -5.15 -16.29
CA PHE A 183 -19.47 -5.60 -17.59
C PHE A 183 -19.10 -7.08 -17.58
N THR A 184 -18.40 -7.55 -16.56
CA THR A 184 -18.08 -8.98 -16.45
C THR A 184 -19.31 -9.83 -16.13
N SER A 185 -20.34 -9.30 -15.46
CA SER A 185 -21.63 -9.98 -15.29
C SER A 185 -22.36 -10.14 -16.63
N LEU A 186 -22.33 -9.11 -17.47
CA LEU A 186 -22.89 -9.18 -18.82
C LEU A 186 -22.17 -10.25 -19.66
N LEU A 187 -20.83 -10.24 -19.65
CA LEU A 187 -20.02 -11.22 -20.40
C LEU A 187 -20.17 -12.65 -19.86
N LEU A 188 -20.47 -12.83 -18.59
CA LEU A 188 -20.74 -14.14 -18.03
C LEU A 188 -21.97 -14.78 -18.67
N THR A 189 -22.98 -13.98 -18.92
CA THR A 189 -24.22 -14.40 -19.60
C THR A 189 -24.04 -14.46 -21.11
N PHE A 190 -23.34 -13.46 -21.67
CA PHE A 190 -23.14 -13.29 -23.10
C PHE A 190 -21.64 -13.19 -23.45
N PRO A 191 -20.89 -14.32 -23.40
CA PRO A 191 -19.43 -14.32 -23.53
C PRO A 191 -18.90 -14.05 -24.93
N ASN A 192 -19.73 -14.24 -25.98
CA ASN A 192 -19.38 -14.06 -27.37
C ASN A 192 -20.54 -13.50 -28.21
N PRO A 193 -20.30 -13.02 -29.41
CA PRO A 193 -21.37 -12.49 -30.29
C PRO A 193 -22.51 -13.48 -30.53
N ALA A 194 -22.22 -14.76 -30.72
CA ALA A 194 -23.22 -15.78 -30.99
C ALA A 194 -24.24 -15.88 -29.85
N SER A 195 -23.81 -15.76 -28.59
CA SER A 195 -24.71 -15.80 -27.42
C SER A 195 -25.63 -14.57 -27.36
N VAL A 196 -25.18 -13.41 -27.84
CA VAL A 196 -25.98 -12.18 -27.95
C VAL A 196 -27.04 -12.35 -29.04
N LEU A 197 -26.62 -12.84 -30.22
CA LEU A 197 -27.43 -12.95 -31.43
C LEU A 197 -28.43 -14.13 -31.43
N LYS A 198 -28.36 -15.02 -30.45
CA LYS A 198 -29.41 -16.01 -30.17
C LYS A 198 -30.76 -15.37 -29.80
N HIS A 199 -30.71 -14.12 -29.35
CA HIS A 199 -31.87 -13.34 -28.96
C HIS A 199 -32.21 -12.29 -30.03
N SER A 200 -33.48 -11.92 -30.13
CA SER A 200 -33.86 -10.66 -30.79
C SER A 200 -33.24 -9.49 -30.01
N GLN A 201 -33.08 -8.33 -30.66
CA GLN A 201 -32.53 -7.16 -29.96
C GLN A 201 -33.32 -6.79 -28.70
N GLU A 202 -34.64 -6.86 -28.72
CA GLU A 202 -35.49 -6.61 -27.56
C GLU A 202 -35.33 -7.69 -26.48
N GLY A 203 -35.28 -8.97 -26.88
CA GLY A 203 -35.04 -10.10 -26.01
C GLY A 203 -33.69 -10.01 -25.30
N PHE A 204 -32.63 -9.66 -26.04
CA PHE A 204 -31.30 -9.42 -25.48
C PHE A 204 -31.31 -8.27 -24.47
N ILE A 205 -31.89 -7.12 -24.81
CA ILE A 205 -31.97 -5.96 -23.91
C ILE A 205 -32.68 -6.34 -22.60
N LYS A 206 -33.80 -7.06 -22.69
CA LYS A 206 -34.54 -7.54 -21.50
C LYS A 206 -33.69 -8.48 -20.63
N ALA A 207 -33.03 -9.46 -21.23
CA ALA A 207 -32.17 -10.40 -20.52
C ALA A 207 -30.93 -9.71 -19.92
N ALA A 208 -30.27 -8.82 -20.65
CA ALA A 208 -29.12 -8.08 -20.19
C ALA A 208 -29.45 -7.08 -19.06
N GLN A 209 -30.64 -6.49 -19.08
CA GLN A 209 -31.13 -5.63 -17.99
C GLN A 209 -31.34 -6.41 -16.70
N ALA A 210 -31.79 -7.65 -16.74
CA ALA A 210 -31.96 -8.51 -15.58
C ALA A 210 -30.62 -8.76 -14.86
N VAL A 211 -29.55 -8.93 -15.62
CA VAL A 211 -28.19 -9.16 -15.11
C VAL A 211 -27.51 -7.88 -14.63
N SER A 212 -27.82 -6.76 -15.27
CA SER A 212 -27.07 -5.50 -15.09
C SER A 212 -27.60 -4.59 -13.96
N GLY A 213 -28.70 -4.95 -13.29
CA GLY A 213 -29.29 -4.14 -12.20
C GLY A 213 -29.93 -2.81 -12.66
N ARG A 214 -30.73 -2.19 -11.80
CA ARG A 214 -31.70 -1.11 -12.13
C ARG A 214 -31.14 0.30 -12.32
N LYS A 215 -29.87 0.58 -12.20
CA LYS A 215 -29.37 1.93 -11.89
C LYS A 215 -29.04 2.87 -13.06
N VAL A 216 -29.32 2.62 -14.31
CA VAL A 216 -29.11 3.61 -15.40
C VAL A 216 -29.95 3.27 -16.61
N ASN A 217 -30.35 4.28 -17.41
CA ASN A 217 -30.96 4.08 -18.73
C ASN A 217 -29.96 3.43 -19.69
N LYS A 218 -29.86 2.10 -19.64
CA LYS A 218 -28.87 1.27 -20.34
C LYS A 218 -29.36 0.80 -21.72
N ALA A 219 -30.63 1.11 -22.05
CA ALA A 219 -31.24 0.58 -23.28
C ALA A 219 -30.47 0.98 -24.53
N ALA A 220 -30.13 2.28 -24.66
CA ALA A 220 -29.36 2.76 -25.82
C ALA A 220 -27.97 2.10 -25.91
N TRP A 221 -27.29 1.93 -24.77
CA TRP A 221 -25.99 1.27 -24.69
C TRP A 221 -26.09 -0.24 -25.02
N LEU A 222 -27.14 -0.93 -24.56
CA LEU A 222 -27.38 -2.33 -24.86
C LEU A 222 -27.76 -2.53 -26.33
N LYS A 223 -28.46 -1.57 -26.92
CA LYS A 223 -28.73 -1.57 -28.36
C LYS A 223 -27.42 -1.48 -29.16
N ASP A 224 -26.53 -0.53 -28.81
CA ASP A 224 -25.22 -0.40 -29.45
C ASP A 224 -24.36 -1.66 -29.25
N PHE A 225 -24.43 -2.29 -28.07
CA PHE A 225 -23.74 -3.56 -27.81
C PHE A 225 -24.26 -4.71 -28.69
N TYR A 226 -25.57 -4.77 -28.93
CA TYR A 226 -26.18 -5.76 -29.83
C TYR A 226 -25.73 -5.57 -31.28
N GLU A 227 -25.76 -4.32 -31.80
CA GLU A 227 -25.27 -4.03 -33.14
C GLU A 227 -23.76 -4.35 -33.26
N THR A 228 -23.00 -4.04 -32.23
CA THR A 228 -21.57 -4.41 -32.18
C THR A 228 -21.36 -5.92 -32.26
N ALA A 229 -22.24 -6.72 -31.66
CA ALA A 229 -22.17 -8.17 -31.78
C ALA A 229 -22.46 -8.68 -33.20
N ARG A 230 -23.30 -7.99 -33.95
CA ARG A 230 -23.58 -8.34 -35.36
C ARG A 230 -22.40 -8.13 -36.28
N GLU A 231 -21.53 -7.18 -35.97
CA GLU A 231 -20.38 -6.77 -36.79
C GLU A 231 -19.05 -7.30 -36.22
N SER A 232 -19.12 -8.18 -35.20
CA SER A 232 -17.93 -8.63 -34.52
C SER A 232 -17.08 -9.57 -35.36
N ILE A 233 -15.75 -9.37 -35.30
CA ILE A 233 -14.74 -10.25 -35.90
C ILE A 233 -14.24 -11.35 -34.93
N GLY A 234 -14.91 -11.51 -33.77
CA GLY A 234 -14.57 -12.56 -32.81
C GLY A 234 -14.59 -13.96 -33.42
N LEU A 235 -13.73 -14.85 -32.93
CA LEU A 235 -13.67 -16.24 -33.40
C LEU A 235 -15.04 -16.92 -33.23
N PRO A 236 -15.55 -17.65 -34.22
CA PRO A 236 -16.86 -18.29 -34.18
C PRO A 236 -16.82 -19.58 -33.34
N VAL A 237 -16.53 -19.42 -32.06
CA VAL A 237 -16.43 -20.54 -31.13
C VAL A 237 -17.81 -20.85 -30.55
N PRO A 238 -18.25 -22.12 -30.52
CA PRO A 238 -19.53 -22.50 -29.92
C PRO A 238 -19.59 -22.15 -28.43
N GLU A 239 -20.78 -21.76 -27.97
CA GLU A 239 -20.99 -21.31 -26.59
C GLU A 239 -20.71 -22.42 -25.56
N ASP A 240 -20.90 -23.67 -25.93
CA ASP A 240 -20.66 -24.87 -25.12
C ASP A 240 -19.23 -25.42 -25.23
N SER A 241 -18.34 -24.73 -25.96
CA SER A 241 -16.94 -25.11 -26.09
C SER A 241 -16.18 -24.94 -24.77
N GLU A 242 -15.11 -25.73 -24.59
CA GLU A 242 -14.20 -25.58 -23.45
C GLU A 242 -13.55 -24.20 -23.41
N ALA A 243 -13.30 -23.59 -24.56
CA ALA A 243 -12.76 -22.23 -24.65
C ALA A 243 -13.67 -21.21 -23.96
N ILE A 244 -14.97 -21.25 -24.24
CA ILE A 244 -15.96 -20.37 -23.60
C ILE A 244 -16.19 -20.75 -22.13
N ARG A 245 -16.15 -22.04 -21.79
CA ARG A 245 -16.21 -22.49 -20.39
C ARG A 245 -15.03 -21.91 -19.58
N MET A 246 -13.80 -21.97 -20.11
CA MET A 246 -12.63 -21.37 -19.43
C MET A 246 -12.77 -19.86 -19.32
N PHE A 247 -13.26 -19.17 -20.34
CA PHE A 247 -13.52 -17.74 -20.26
C PHE A 247 -14.55 -17.41 -19.16
N ARG A 248 -15.64 -18.16 -19.06
CA ARG A 248 -16.61 -18.00 -17.97
C ARG A 248 -16.01 -18.22 -16.60
N LEU A 249 -15.10 -19.18 -16.42
CA LEU A 249 -14.40 -19.36 -15.13
C LEU A 249 -13.59 -18.12 -14.74
N VAL A 250 -12.87 -17.52 -15.68
CA VAL A 250 -12.09 -16.29 -15.42
C VAL A 250 -12.99 -15.09 -15.13
N LEU A 251 -14.13 -14.99 -15.80
CA LEU A 251 -15.14 -13.95 -15.49
C LEU A 251 -15.74 -14.15 -14.09
N GLN A 252 -15.98 -15.41 -13.70
CA GLN A 252 -16.48 -15.74 -12.35
C GLN A 252 -15.43 -15.40 -11.29
N GLU A 253 -14.15 -15.75 -11.50
CA GLU A 253 -13.05 -15.37 -10.61
C GLU A 253 -13.00 -13.84 -10.41
N HIS A 254 -13.15 -13.06 -11.48
CA HIS A 254 -13.19 -11.61 -11.36
C HIS A 254 -14.35 -11.13 -10.45
N GLN A 255 -15.54 -11.72 -10.58
CA GLN A 255 -16.66 -11.37 -9.74
C GLN A 255 -16.46 -11.74 -8.27
N ASP A 256 -15.87 -12.92 -8.03
CA ASP A 256 -15.56 -13.38 -6.68
C ASP A 256 -14.56 -12.45 -5.99
N LEU A 257 -13.54 -12.00 -6.72
CA LEU A 257 -12.59 -11.00 -6.24
C LEU A 257 -13.25 -9.64 -5.98
N CYS A 258 -14.22 -9.23 -6.79
CA CYS A 258 -15.01 -8.03 -6.53
C CYS A 258 -15.85 -8.16 -5.23
N ARG A 259 -16.49 -9.32 -5.02
CA ARG A 259 -17.26 -9.59 -3.79
C ARG A 259 -16.36 -9.62 -2.56
N MET A 260 -15.23 -10.33 -2.63
CA MET A 260 -14.26 -10.40 -1.56
C MET A 260 -13.73 -9.02 -1.17
N ARG A 261 -13.40 -8.21 -2.16
CA ARG A 261 -12.94 -6.85 -1.95
C ARG A 261 -13.96 -5.99 -1.20
N ARG A 262 -15.24 -6.03 -1.61
CA ARG A 262 -16.34 -5.31 -0.91
C ARG A 262 -16.54 -5.82 0.52
N ALA A 263 -16.45 -7.13 0.73
CA ALA A 263 -16.56 -7.71 2.06
C ALA A 263 -15.44 -7.20 3.00
N ILE A 264 -14.22 -7.09 2.51
CA ILE A 264 -13.10 -6.52 3.28
C ILE A 264 -13.32 -5.02 3.56
N GLU A 265 -13.81 -4.26 2.58
CA GLU A 265 -14.14 -2.83 2.75
C GLU A 265 -15.18 -2.64 3.86
N ALA A 266 -16.28 -3.38 3.80
CA ALA A 266 -17.35 -3.34 4.81
C ALA A 266 -16.86 -3.77 6.20
N ARG A 267 -16.01 -4.82 6.25
CA ARG A 267 -15.41 -5.29 7.51
C ARG A 267 -14.48 -4.24 8.12
N ALA A 268 -13.68 -3.56 7.29
CA ALA A 268 -12.79 -2.50 7.74
C ALA A 268 -13.57 -1.29 8.29
N GLU A 269 -14.65 -0.88 7.62
CA GLU A 269 -15.52 0.21 8.12
C GLU A 269 -16.16 -0.16 9.47
N LEU A 270 -16.67 -1.38 9.61
CA LEU A 270 -17.25 -1.84 10.87
C LEU A 270 -16.21 -1.89 12.00
N TYR A 271 -15.02 -2.41 11.71
CA TYR A 271 -13.94 -2.55 12.70
C TYR A 271 -13.42 -1.19 13.18
N LEU A 272 -13.37 -0.20 12.28
CA LEU A 272 -12.81 1.12 12.55
C LEU A 272 -13.88 2.21 12.81
N LYS A 273 -15.16 1.86 12.92
CA LYS A 273 -16.27 2.82 13.06
C LYS A 273 -16.11 3.80 14.22
N ASP A 274 -15.50 3.35 15.32
CA ASP A 274 -15.30 4.13 16.55
C ASP A 274 -13.85 4.66 16.69
N ASN A 275 -13.00 4.42 15.69
CA ASN A 275 -11.62 4.90 15.69
C ASN A 275 -11.57 6.39 15.28
N ALA A 276 -11.21 7.26 16.23
CA ALA A 276 -11.21 8.71 16.00
C ALA A 276 -10.28 9.15 14.86
N ASP A 277 -9.12 8.51 14.70
CA ASP A 277 -8.18 8.86 13.63
C ASP A 277 -8.67 8.38 12.26
N PHE A 278 -9.37 7.23 12.21
CA PHE A 278 -10.04 6.77 10.99
C PHE A 278 -11.12 7.76 10.54
N LEU A 279 -11.99 8.17 11.45
CA LEU A 279 -13.06 9.13 11.16
C LEU A 279 -12.46 10.47 10.71
N ARG A 280 -11.44 10.95 11.39
CA ARG A 280 -10.73 12.20 11.08
C ARG A 280 -10.04 12.15 9.71
N LEU A 281 -9.35 11.06 9.36
CA LEU A 281 -8.73 10.89 8.05
C LEU A 281 -9.77 10.93 6.93
N ARG A 282 -10.97 10.39 7.15
CA ARG A 282 -12.07 10.39 6.17
C ARG A 282 -12.67 11.77 5.89
N THR A 283 -12.43 12.76 6.74
CA THR A 283 -12.83 14.15 6.47
C THR A 283 -12.00 14.79 5.35
N ILE A 284 -10.81 14.22 5.04
CA ILE A 284 -9.91 14.75 4.01
C ILE A 284 -10.42 14.37 2.62
N PRO A 285 -10.65 15.34 1.70
CA PRO A 285 -11.03 15.04 0.32
C PRO A 285 -10.09 14.02 -0.35
N GLY A 286 -10.69 12.99 -0.93
CA GLY A 286 -9.96 11.90 -1.58
C GLY A 286 -9.54 10.75 -0.66
N ILE A 287 -9.73 10.85 0.66
CA ILE A 287 -9.49 9.75 1.58
C ILE A 287 -10.81 9.04 1.91
N GLY A 288 -11.04 7.91 1.25
CA GLY A 288 -12.12 6.99 1.57
C GLY A 288 -11.73 5.96 2.63
N PRO A 289 -12.67 5.04 3.01
CA PRO A 289 -12.44 4.05 4.06
C PRO A 289 -11.17 3.22 3.88
N VAL A 290 -10.95 2.74 2.67
CA VAL A 290 -9.80 1.89 2.33
C VAL A 290 -8.48 2.65 2.45
N ILE A 291 -8.44 3.90 2.00
CA ILE A 291 -7.22 4.70 2.08
C ILE A 291 -6.90 5.02 3.54
N ALA A 292 -7.91 5.34 4.34
CA ALA A 292 -7.75 5.54 5.78
C ALA A 292 -7.26 4.26 6.48
N LEU A 293 -7.83 3.09 6.14
CA LEU A 293 -7.36 1.78 6.60
C LEU A 293 -5.87 1.57 6.28
N ILE A 294 -5.47 1.79 5.03
CA ILE A 294 -4.06 1.60 4.61
C ILE A 294 -3.13 2.55 5.37
N ILE A 295 -3.53 3.81 5.55
CA ILE A 295 -2.74 4.79 6.31
C ILE A 295 -2.51 4.31 7.74
N LEU A 296 -3.57 3.90 8.44
CA LEU A 296 -3.48 3.43 9.83
C LEU A 296 -2.68 2.12 9.93
N ALA A 297 -2.89 1.18 9.00
CA ALA A 297 -2.20 -0.10 8.97
C ALA A 297 -0.69 0.03 8.77
N GLU A 298 -0.28 0.91 7.85
CA GLU A 298 1.12 1.04 7.43
C GLU A 298 1.90 2.04 8.30
N ALA A 299 1.24 3.10 8.78
CA ALA A 299 1.88 4.12 9.61
C ALA A 299 1.76 3.83 11.12
N GLY A 300 0.74 3.08 11.54
CA GLY A 300 0.37 3.01 12.94
C GLY A 300 -0.06 4.39 13.48
N ASP A 301 0.31 4.71 14.71
CA ASP A 301 0.07 6.04 15.26
C ASP A 301 0.96 7.10 14.58
N LEU A 302 0.33 8.05 13.88
CA LEU A 302 1.05 9.14 13.21
C LEU A 302 1.74 10.09 14.21
N ARG A 303 1.31 10.12 15.48
CA ARG A 303 1.89 10.97 16.53
C ARG A 303 3.32 10.55 16.90
N ARG A 304 3.70 9.31 16.61
CA ARG A 304 5.08 8.80 16.81
C ARG A 304 6.13 9.55 16.00
N PHE A 305 5.74 10.20 14.92
CA PHE A 305 6.64 11.04 14.13
C PHE A 305 6.76 12.43 14.77
N SER A 306 7.96 12.83 15.14
CA SER A 306 8.20 14.14 15.79
C SER A 306 7.87 15.33 14.90
N HIS A 307 7.94 15.13 13.54
CA HIS A 307 7.68 16.19 12.56
C HIS A 307 7.17 15.62 11.23
N TYR A 308 6.28 16.37 10.54
CA TYR A 308 5.71 15.89 9.26
C TYR A 308 6.75 15.52 8.19
N LYS A 309 7.94 16.16 8.19
CA LYS A 309 9.03 15.80 7.26
C LYS A 309 9.52 14.37 7.47
N LYS A 310 9.55 13.89 8.72
CA LYS A 310 9.89 12.49 9.03
C LYS A 310 8.81 11.54 8.53
N PHE A 311 7.54 11.90 8.67
CA PHE A 311 6.42 11.13 8.11
C PHE A 311 6.48 11.10 6.57
N LEU A 312 6.70 12.23 5.90
CA LEU A 312 6.88 12.25 4.43
C LEU A 312 8.06 11.39 3.98
N LYS A 313 9.18 11.40 4.72
CA LYS A 313 10.33 10.51 4.45
C LYS A 313 9.92 9.04 4.62
N TYR A 314 9.18 8.70 5.66
CA TYR A 314 8.65 7.36 5.89
C TYR A 314 7.71 6.90 4.76
N CYS A 315 6.89 7.79 4.20
CA CYS A 315 6.08 7.52 3.01
C CYS A 315 6.90 7.46 1.70
N GLY A 316 8.15 7.91 1.70
CA GLY A 316 8.96 8.08 0.48
C GLY A 316 8.45 9.19 -0.44
N LEU A 317 7.78 10.20 0.15
CA LEU A 317 7.23 11.39 -0.53
C LEU A 317 8.12 12.62 -0.39
N ASN A 318 9.29 12.51 0.23
CA ASN A 318 10.30 13.56 0.28
C ASN A 318 11.05 13.69 -1.04
N LEU A 319 11.52 14.89 -1.33
CA LEU A 319 12.39 15.15 -2.47
C LEU A 319 13.84 14.79 -2.10
N SER A 320 14.56 14.25 -3.07
CA SER A 320 16.00 14.04 -3.05
C SER A 320 16.63 14.91 -4.13
N THR A 321 17.63 15.69 -3.75
CA THR A 321 18.37 16.59 -4.64
C THR A 321 19.83 16.15 -4.63
N GLN A 322 20.44 16.09 -5.80
CA GLN A 322 21.90 15.92 -5.93
C GLN A 322 22.50 17.31 -6.13
N GLN A 323 23.33 17.73 -5.17
CA GLN A 323 24.04 19.00 -5.24
C GLN A 323 25.52 18.77 -4.93
N SER A 324 26.38 19.37 -5.72
CA SER A 324 27.83 19.35 -5.50
C SER A 324 28.41 20.71 -5.94
N GLY A 325 28.89 21.50 -5.01
CA GLY A 325 29.37 22.86 -5.28
C GLY A 325 28.30 23.72 -5.98
N ALA A 326 28.65 24.28 -7.12
CA ALA A 326 27.72 25.08 -7.94
C ALA A 326 26.71 24.24 -8.74
N PHE A 327 26.91 22.91 -8.83
CA PHE A 327 25.99 22.03 -9.56
C PHE A 327 24.70 21.76 -8.77
N ARG A 328 23.58 22.15 -9.35
CA ARG A 328 22.24 21.82 -8.84
C ARG A 328 21.55 20.84 -9.80
N GLY A 329 21.60 19.57 -9.45
CA GLY A 329 20.89 18.53 -10.19
C GLY A 329 19.37 18.58 -9.99
N LEU A 330 18.66 17.78 -10.80
CA LEU A 330 17.20 17.68 -10.73
C LEU A 330 16.72 17.10 -9.39
N SER A 331 15.81 17.79 -8.75
CA SER A 331 15.10 17.24 -7.59
C SER A 331 14.13 16.15 -8.02
N LYS A 332 14.29 14.94 -7.49
CA LYS A 332 13.45 13.77 -7.75
C LYS A 332 12.78 13.29 -6.48
N LEU A 333 11.65 12.59 -6.63
CA LEU A 333 11.03 11.90 -5.52
C LEU A 333 11.97 10.80 -5.00
N SER A 334 12.25 10.80 -3.70
CA SER A 334 13.21 9.88 -3.08
C SER A 334 12.80 8.41 -3.28
N LYS A 335 11.50 8.12 -3.16
CA LYS A 335 10.91 6.75 -3.17
C LYS A 335 11.45 5.81 -2.08
N TYR A 336 12.41 6.24 -1.27
CA TYR A 336 12.87 5.50 -0.10
C TYR A 336 11.83 5.64 1.02
N GLY A 337 11.15 4.55 1.34
CA GLY A 337 10.08 4.52 2.35
C GLY A 337 8.95 3.59 1.96
N ASN A 338 7.86 3.62 2.73
CA ASN A 338 6.73 2.73 2.56
C ASN A 338 6.01 2.97 1.23
N SER A 339 6.09 2.00 0.32
CA SER A 339 5.50 2.10 -1.02
C SER A 339 3.97 2.06 -1.01
N ARG A 340 3.36 1.35 -0.04
CA ARG A 340 1.90 1.27 0.10
C ARG A 340 1.32 2.59 0.57
N LEU A 341 1.94 3.25 1.54
CA LEU A 341 1.56 4.61 1.96
C LEU A 341 1.70 5.62 0.82
N ARG A 342 2.80 5.56 0.09
CA ARG A 342 3.00 6.44 -1.07
C ARG A 342 1.91 6.24 -2.10
N TYR A 343 1.56 4.99 -2.40
CA TYR A 343 0.47 4.65 -3.32
C TYR A 343 -0.89 5.12 -2.80
N ALA A 344 -1.19 4.89 -1.51
CA ALA A 344 -2.44 5.33 -0.89
C ALA A 344 -2.64 6.85 -1.00
N PHE A 345 -1.59 7.63 -0.69
CA PHE A 345 -1.65 9.08 -0.83
C PHE A 345 -1.71 9.54 -2.29
N TRP A 346 -1.11 8.79 -3.22
CA TRP A 346 -1.24 9.08 -4.65
C TRP A 346 -2.68 8.87 -5.13
N ILE A 347 -3.33 7.76 -4.74
CA ILE A 347 -4.76 7.51 -5.03
C ILE A 347 -5.64 8.58 -4.38
N ALA A 348 -5.38 8.95 -3.12
CA ALA A 348 -6.09 10.04 -2.46
C ALA A 348 -5.99 11.34 -3.27
N GLY A 349 -4.79 11.66 -3.76
CA GLY A 349 -4.54 12.83 -4.60
C GLY A 349 -5.33 12.81 -5.91
N THR A 350 -5.30 11.68 -6.63
CA THR A 350 -6.06 11.53 -7.89
C THR A 350 -7.57 11.61 -7.69
N SER A 351 -8.07 11.13 -6.54
CA SER A 351 -9.47 11.22 -6.16
C SER A 351 -9.86 12.66 -5.79
N ALA A 352 -9.07 13.31 -4.95
CA ALA A 352 -9.33 14.68 -4.48
C ALA A 352 -9.40 15.70 -5.63
N ILE A 353 -8.54 15.55 -6.63
CA ILE A 353 -8.52 16.43 -7.81
C ILE A 353 -9.82 16.34 -8.65
N ARG A 354 -10.48 15.17 -8.64
CA ARG A 354 -11.74 14.94 -9.36
C ARG A 354 -12.98 15.42 -8.59
N MET A 355 -12.85 15.67 -7.29
CA MET A 355 -13.93 16.17 -6.45
C MET A 355 -14.17 17.65 -6.73
N ARG A 356 -15.35 18.16 -6.32
CA ARG A 356 -15.67 19.58 -6.39
C ARG A 356 -14.56 20.41 -5.73
N GLU A 357 -14.57 21.72 -5.92
CA GLU A 357 -13.53 22.65 -5.45
C GLU A 357 -13.03 22.34 -4.04
N ASN A 358 -11.73 22.08 -3.96
CA ASN A 358 -11.01 21.87 -2.70
C ASN A 358 -9.56 22.35 -2.83
N THR A 359 -8.85 22.51 -1.71
CA THR A 359 -7.47 23.03 -1.69
C THR A 359 -6.47 22.14 -2.43
N PHE A 360 -6.77 20.84 -2.62
CA PHE A 360 -5.91 19.89 -3.33
C PHE A 360 -6.06 20.04 -4.85
N ARG A 361 -7.30 20.19 -5.33
CA ARG A 361 -7.60 20.49 -6.73
C ARG A 361 -6.96 21.80 -7.16
N ARG A 362 -7.12 22.88 -6.39
CA ARG A 362 -6.46 24.17 -6.67
C ARG A 362 -4.94 24.03 -6.73
N LYS A 363 -4.33 23.26 -5.80
CA LYS A 363 -2.89 23.01 -5.85
C LYS A 363 -2.47 22.32 -7.15
N TYR A 364 -3.25 21.35 -7.62
CA TYR A 364 -3.01 20.66 -8.88
C TYR A 364 -3.12 21.65 -10.06
N GLU A 365 -4.22 22.38 -10.16
CA GLU A 365 -4.47 23.35 -11.23
C GLU A 365 -3.39 24.43 -11.30
N ASN A 366 -3.01 25.00 -10.16
CA ASN A 366 -1.90 25.96 -10.10
C ASN A 366 -0.56 25.35 -10.53
N PHE A 367 -0.33 24.07 -10.26
CA PHE A 367 0.93 23.40 -10.64
C PHE A 367 1.03 23.17 -12.14
N ILE A 368 -0.08 22.87 -12.82
CA ILE A 368 -0.10 22.60 -14.27
C ILE A 368 -0.43 23.84 -15.10
N LYS A 369 -0.65 25.01 -14.49
CA LYS A 369 -1.13 26.23 -15.15
C LYS A 369 -0.26 26.66 -16.33
N SER A 370 1.07 26.46 -16.24
CA SER A 370 2.03 26.85 -17.30
C SER A 370 1.91 25.99 -18.55
N ASP A 371 1.57 24.70 -18.42
CA ASP A 371 1.42 23.75 -19.53
C ASP A 371 0.46 22.63 -19.14
N PRO A 372 -0.85 22.85 -19.29
CA PRO A 372 -1.89 21.90 -18.87
C PRO A 372 -1.90 20.59 -19.66
N LEU A 373 -1.23 20.50 -20.81
CA LEU A 373 -1.18 19.28 -21.62
C LEU A 373 0.02 18.40 -21.29
N ASN A 374 1.04 18.93 -20.63
CA ASN A 374 2.30 18.23 -20.34
C ASN A 374 2.11 17.05 -19.37
N PRO A 375 2.36 15.80 -19.82
CA PRO A 375 2.15 14.62 -18.98
C PRO A 375 3.12 14.55 -17.78
N ASP A 376 4.35 15.06 -17.95
CA ASP A 376 5.34 15.06 -16.87
C ASP A 376 4.99 16.07 -15.79
N LEU A 377 4.49 17.23 -16.17
CA LEU A 377 4.01 18.25 -15.24
C LEU A 377 2.81 17.73 -14.45
N LYS A 378 1.86 17.06 -15.13
CA LYS A 378 0.73 16.37 -14.46
C LYS A 378 1.20 15.33 -13.44
N ARG A 379 2.17 14.47 -13.81
CA ARG A 379 2.73 13.46 -12.86
C ARG A 379 3.39 14.09 -11.64
N LYS A 380 4.14 15.18 -11.84
CA LYS A 380 4.73 15.98 -10.75
C LYS A 380 3.64 16.61 -9.87
N ALA A 381 2.59 17.17 -10.49
CA ALA A 381 1.46 17.76 -9.78
C ALA A 381 0.73 16.74 -8.89
N TYR A 382 0.41 15.55 -9.40
CA TYR A 382 -0.17 14.45 -8.60
C TYR A 382 0.70 14.10 -7.40
N THR A 383 2.00 14.02 -7.58
CA THR A 383 2.94 13.72 -6.49
C THR A 383 2.97 14.84 -5.44
N ALA A 384 2.96 16.10 -5.89
CA ALA A 384 2.93 17.26 -4.99
C ALA A 384 1.62 17.34 -4.18
N VAL A 385 0.49 16.95 -4.79
CA VAL A 385 -0.80 16.83 -4.11
C VAL A 385 -0.77 15.68 -3.10
N ALA A 386 -0.27 14.51 -3.46
CA ALA A 386 -0.11 13.38 -2.55
C ALA A 386 0.71 13.75 -1.31
N ALA A 387 1.83 14.44 -1.49
CA ALA A 387 2.65 14.93 -0.38
C ALA A 387 1.92 15.99 0.49
N LYS A 388 1.08 16.86 -0.13
CA LYS A 388 0.23 17.80 0.62
C LYS A 388 -0.81 17.08 1.44
N ILE A 389 -1.49 16.08 0.89
CA ILE A 389 -2.49 15.27 1.62
C ILE A 389 -1.82 14.54 2.79
N ALA A 390 -0.67 13.90 2.58
CA ALA A 390 0.07 13.23 3.65
C ALA A 390 0.45 14.19 4.79
N ARG A 391 0.87 15.42 4.47
CA ARG A 391 1.17 16.45 5.48
C ARG A 391 -0.08 16.87 6.22
N VAL A 392 -1.21 17.05 5.54
CA VAL A 392 -2.49 17.40 6.15
C VAL A 392 -2.96 16.29 7.08
N ALA A 393 -2.93 15.03 6.61
CA ALA A 393 -3.30 13.86 7.40
C ALA A 393 -2.48 13.77 8.71
N TYR A 394 -1.17 13.97 8.63
CA TYR A 394 -0.31 14.04 9.80
C TYR A 394 -0.73 15.18 10.75
N GLY A 395 -0.96 16.37 10.21
CA GLY A 395 -1.35 17.54 11.01
C GLY A 395 -2.66 17.32 11.76
N LEU A 396 -3.69 16.82 11.06
CA LEU A 396 -5.02 16.59 11.63
C LEU A 396 -5.00 15.50 12.72
N VAL A 397 -4.32 14.38 12.49
CA VAL A 397 -4.20 13.33 13.50
C VAL A 397 -3.45 13.85 14.72
N LYS A 398 -2.38 14.63 14.53
CA LYS A 398 -1.58 15.17 15.63
C LYS A 398 -2.34 16.21 16.44
N SER A 399 -3.13 17.08 15.80
CA SER A 399 -3.89 18.16 16.46
C SER A 399 -5.25 17.71 16.99
N GLY A 400 -5.76 16.57 16.55
CA GLY A 400 -7.09 16.09 16.95
C GLY A 400 -8.26 16.79 16.23
N HIS A 401 -8.01 17.57 15.16
CA HIS A 401 -9.04 18.32 14.43
C HIS A 401 -9.45 17.63 13.14
N ASP A 402 -10.66 17.93 12.67
CA ASP A 402 -11.16 17.51 11.37
C ASP A 402 -10.70 18.45 10.26
N TYR A 403 -10.71 17.95 9.01
CA TYR A 403 -10.37 18.76 7.86
C TYR A 403 -11.42 19.85 7.63
N ARG A 404 -10.95 21.08 7.48
CA ARG A 404 -11.77 22.24 7.07
C ARG A 404 -11.19 22.81 5.78
N CYS A 405 -12.04 23.10 4.80
CA CYS A 405 -11.60 23.79 3.60
C CYS A 405 -11.28 25.25 3.94
N TYR A 406 -10.10 25.71 3.54
CA TYR A 406 -9.59 27.05 3.88
C TYR A 406 -10.51 28.22 3.43
N HIS A 407 -11.52 27.93 2.61
CA HIS A 407 -12.44 28.94 2.05
C HIS A 407 -13.75 29.11 2.81
N GLU A 408 -14.06 28.21 3.74
CA GLU A 408 -15.25 28.37 4.59
C GLU A 408 -15.00 29.31 5.78
N SER A 409 -13.75 29.64 6.06
CA SER A 409 -13.36 30.51 7.19
C SER A 409 -13.22 32.00 6.86
N SER A 410 -13.53 32.43 5.65
CA SER A 410 -13.42 33.84 5.26
C SER A 410 -14.76 34.58 5.10
N VAL A 411 -15.85 34.02 5.60
CA VAL A 411 -17.08 34.81 5.83
C VAL A 411 -17.04 35.25 7.31
N PRO A 412 -16.82 36.53 7.61
CA PRO A 412 -16.99 37.03 8.99
C PRO A 412 -18.45 36.84 9.36
N SER A 413 -18.73 36.00 10.34
CA SER A 413 -20.00 36.00 11.05
C SER A 413 -20.12 37.33 11.79
N GLY A 414 -20.83 38.29 11.21
CA GLY A 414 -21.12 39.52 11.93
C GLY A 414 -21.11 40.80 11.11
N ILE A 415 -22.07 40.94 10.20
CA ILE A 415 -22.69 42.26 9.96
C ILE A 415 -24.19 42.01 10.02
N ILE A 416 -24.71 42.14 11.24
CA ILE A 416 -26.13 42.46 11.44
C ILE A 416 -26.27 43.93 10.96
N LEU A 417 -26.76 44.07 9.73
CA LEU A 417 -27.26 45.37 9.29
C LEU A 417 -28.51 45.65 10.12
N SER A 418 -28.37 46.49 11.12
CA SER A 418 -29.49 47.14 11.78
C SER A 418 -30.23 47.96 10.73
N THR A 419 -31.40 47.48 10.34
CA THR A 419 -32.40 48.33 9.68
C THR A 419 -32.93 49.31 10.69
N GLY A 420 -32.41 50.51 10.62
CA GLY A 420 -33.00 51.67 11.26
C GLY A 420 -33.69 52.54 10.22
N ARG A 421 -35.04 52.57 10.31
CA ARG A 421 -36.02 53.53 9.77
C ARG A 421 -36.18 53.60 8.24
#